data_80612d8806f53e1bb4c65e327c7a89ac
#
_entry.id   80612d8806f53e1bb4c65e327c7a89ac
#
_cell.length_a   1.000
_cell.length_b   1.000
_cell.length_c   1.000
_cell.angle_alpha   90.00
_cell.angle_beta   90.00
_cell.angle_gamma   90.00
#
_symmetry.space_group_name_H-M   'P 1'
#
loop_
_entity.id
_entity.type
_entity.pdbx_description
1 polymer ?
#
loop_
_entity_poly.entity_id
_entity_poly.type
_entity_poly.pdbx_seq_one_letter_code
_entity_poly.pdbx_strand_id
1 'polypeptide(L)'
;MRAGFIGAGKVGFSLGKYLKENGVEITGYFSKSPESAKSAADFTNTKLYKSIEDILSDSDTLFITVPDGQISKVWDYMKNLDIKNKNICHCSGSISSTVFFDGENLGANIYSVHPLYAISDKCESWKHLNKAYFTVEGSAENLDEIKSIFERAGNKVI
;
A
#
# COMPACT_ATOMS: atom_id res chain seq x y z
N MET A 1 10.57 7.95 0.91
CA MET A 1 9.22 7.36 1.07
C MET A 1 9.13 6.63 2.39
N ARG A 2 8.07 6.88 3.14
CA ARG A 2 7.70 6.16 4.36
C ARG A 2 6.32 5.56 4.16
N ALA A 3 6.26 4.26 3.94
CA ALA A 3 5.05 3.56 3.51
C ALA A 3 4.40 2.80 4.66
N GLY A 4 3.11 3.03 4.86
CA GLY A 4 2.27 2.29 5.80
C GLY A 4 1.24 1.43 5.06
N PHE A 5 0.79 0.37 5.71
CA PHE A 5 -0.20 -0.56 5.16
C PHE A 5 -1.49 -0.53 5.96
N ILE A 6 -2.59 -0.33 5.27
CA ILE A 6 -3.95 -0.48 5.82
C ILE A 6 -4.52 -1.77 5.24
N GLY A 7 -4.61 -2.78 6.08
CA GLY A 7 -4.88 -4.15 5.70
C GLY A 7 -3.64 -5.03 5.78
N ALA A 8 -3.79 -6.21 6.36
CA ALA A 8 -2.70 -7.15 6.65
C ALA A 8 -3.01 -8.56 6.13
N GLY A 9 -3.73 -8.64 5.01
CA GLY A 9 -3.95 -9.87 4.28
C GLY A 9 -2.74 -10.28 3.45
N LYS A 10 -2.93 -11.25 2.54
CA LYS A 10 -1.82 -11.82 1.75
C LYS A 10 -1.03 -10.76 0.97
N VAL A 11 -1.71 -9.82 0.33
CA VAL A 11 -1.06 -8.78 -0.47
C VAL A 11 -0.27 -7.82 0.42
N GLY A 12 -0.89 -7.24 1.43
CA GLY A 12 -0.22 -6.29 2.32
C GLY A 12 0.94 -6.90 3.08
N PHE A 13 0.78 -8.13 3.56
CA PHE A 13 1.80 -8.89 4.25
C PHE A 13 3.03 -9.14 3.36
N SER A 14 2.80 -9.66 2.15
CA SER A 14 3.88 -9.98 1.21
C SER A 14 4.53 -8.74 0.60
N LEU A 15 3.72 -7.76 0.20
CA LEU A 15 4.22 -6.54 -0.42
C LEU A 15 5.05 -5.70 0.56
N GLY A 16 4.58 -5.57 1.80
CA GLY A 16 5.33 -4.84 2.83
C GLY A 16 6.69 -5.48 3.14
N LYS A 17 6.73 -6.81 3.23
CA LYS A 17 8.00 -7.54 3.39
C LYS A 17 8.92 -7.33 2.20
N TYR A 18 8.37 -7.48 0.99
CA TYR A 18 9.14 -7.30 -0.25
C TYR A 18 9.74 -5.90 -0.36
N LEU A 19 8.96 -4.87 -0.14
CA LEU A 19 9.43 -3.49 -0.22
C LEU A 19 10.47 -3.19 0.85
N LYS A 20 10.27 -3.68 2.07
CA LYS A 20 11.24 -3.49 3.15
C LYS A 20 12.59 -4.14 2.83
N GLU A 21 12.60 -5.37 2.34
CA GLU A 21 13.82 -6.07 1.95
C GLU A 21 14.53 -5.39 0.76
N ASN A 22 13.81 -4.56 0.00
CA ASN A 22 14.36 -3.77 -1.09
C ASN A 22 14.61 -2.30 -0.72
N GLY A 23 14.74 -2.00 0.57
CA GLY A 23 15.20 -0.70 1.06
C GLY A 23 14.15 0.38 1.21
N VAL A 24 12.86 0.05 1.07
CA VAL A 24 11.77 1.01 1.35
C VAL A 24 11.50 1.03 2.85
N GLU A 25 11.43 2.23 3.44
CA GLU A 25 11.05 2.38 4.84
C GLU A 25 9.56 2.06 5.01
N ILE A 26 9.26 1.01 5.77
CA ILE A 26 7.91 0.60 6.12
C ILE A 26 7.61 1.06 7.54
N THR A 27 6.61 1.90 7.70
CA THR A 27 6.20 2.41 9.02
C THR A 27 5.52 1.34 9.85
N GLY A 28 4.62 0.59 9.25
CA GLY A 28 3.95 -0.53 9.90
C GLY A 28 2.59 -0.86 9.30
N TYR A 29 1.73 -1.45 10.11
CA TYR A 29 0.44 -2.00 9.72
C TYR A 29 -0.69 -1.56 10.64
N PHE A 30 -1.82 -1.24 10.01
CA PHE A 30 -3.13 -1.15 10.65
C PHE A 30 -4.09 -2.14 9.97
N SER A 31 -4.91 -2.82 10.75
CA SER A 31 -5.99 -3.67 10.25
C SER A 31 -7.17 -3.66 11.23
N LYS A 32 -8.37 -3.89 10.72
CA LYS A 32 -9.56 -4.15 11.56
C LYS A 32 -9.38 -5.40 12.44
N SER A 33 -8.54 -6.36 11.98
CA SER A 33 -8.09 -7.49 12.78
C SER A 33 -6.73 -7.12 13.41
N PRO A 34 -6.69 -6.77 14.71
CA PRO A 34 -5.43 -6.42 15.37
C PRO A 34 -4.39 -7.54 15.34
N GLU A 35 -4.84 -8.81 15.37
CA GLU A 35 -3.96 -9.98 15.30
C GLU A 35 -3.28 -10.08 13.94
N SER A 36 -4.01 -9.81 12.85
CA SER A 36 -3.44 -9.79 11.49
C SER A 36 -2.41 -8.68 11.33
N ALA A 37 -2.72 -7.49 11.81
CA ALA A 37 -1.79 -6.36 11.81
C ALA A 37 -0.55 -6.64 12.64
N LYS A 38 -0.70 -7.25 13.82
CA LYS A 38 0.42 -7.65 14.68
C LYS A 38 1.30 -8.69 13.99
N SER A 39 0.70 -9.70 13.37
CA SER A 39 1.43 -10.73 12.64
C SER A 39 2.27 -10.14 11.51
N ALA A 40 1.71 -9.22 10.73
CA ALA A 40 2.43 -8.54 9.65
C ALA A 40 3.53 -7.62 10.19
N ALA A 41 3.26 -6.86 11.23
CA ALA A 41 4.24 -5.99 11.88
C ALA A 41 5.43 -6.80 12.44
N ASP A 42 5.16 -7.92 13.10
CA ASP A 42 6.21 -8.80 13.62
C ASP A 42 7.04 -9.41 12.49
N PHE A 43 6.39 -9.89 11.42
CA PHE A 43 7.07 -10.49 10.26
C PHE A 43 7.98 -9.51 9.53
N THR A 44 7.58 -8.25 9.44
CA THR A 44 8.34 -7.20 8.79
C THR A 44 9.25 -6.42 9.74
N ASN A 45 9.19 -6.70 11.04
CA ASN A 45 9.86 -5.94 12.09
C ASN A 45 9.53 -4.43 11.98
N THR A 46 8.24 -4.13 11.97
CA THR A 46 7.68 -2.78 11.90
C THR A 46 6.65 -2.55 13.00
N LYS A 47 6.02 -1.39 13.01
CA LYS A 47 5.12 -0.98 14.07
C LYS A 47 3.69 -1.48 13.84
N LEU A 48 3.04 -1.95 14.90
CA LEU A 48 1.60 -2.15 14.95
C LEU A 48 0.91 -0.81 15.26
N TYR A 49 0.00 -0.41 14.37
CA TYR A 49 -0.83 0.77 14.57
C TYR A 49 -2.24 0.39 15.04
N LYS A 50 -2.79 1.20 15.93
CA LYS A 50 -4.13 0.98 16.51
C LYS A 50 -5.21 1.81 15.81
N SER A 51 -4.83 2.76 14.96
CA SER A 51 -5.76 3.62 14.23
C SER A 51 -5.21 4.03 12.88
N ILE A 52 -6.11 4.37 11.95
CA ILE A 52 -5.76 4.93 10.66
C ILE A 52 -5.11 6.32 10.83
N GLU A 53 -5.58 7.10 11.79
CA GLU A 53 -5.02 8.41 12.11
C GLU A 53 -3.52 8.33 12.43
N ASP A 54 -3.14 7.37 13.24
CA ASP A 54 -1.75 7.21 13.68
C ASP A 54 -0.83 6.77 12.54
N ILE A 55 -1.23 5.77 11.75
CA ILE A 55 -0.42 5.32 10.61
C ILE A 55 -0.34 6.38 9.51
N LEU A 56 -1.42 7.12 9.30
CA LEU A 56 -1.47 8.23 8.35
C LEU A 56 -0.50 9.34 8.76
N SER A 57 -0.47 9.67 10.05
CA SER A 57 0.43 10.69 10.61
C SER A 57 1.91 10.32 10.42
N ASP A 58 2.27 9.05 10.59
CA ASP A 58 3.65 8.58 10.51
C ASP A 58 4.13 8.27 9.08
N SER A 59 3.23 8.25 8.11
CA SER A 59 3.53 7.80 6.74
C SER A 59 3.28 8.91 5.73
N ASP A 60 4.07 8.96 4.66
CA ASP A 60 3.79 9.81 3.50
C ASP A 60 3.05 9.04 2.39
N THR A 61 3.10 7.72 2.44
CA THR A 61 2.49 6.83 1.45
C THR A 61 1.73 5.71 2.16
N LEU A 62 0.47 5.50 1.78
CA LEU A 62 -0.40 4.47 2.34
C LEU A 62 -0.79 3.48 1.25
N PHE A 63 -0.53 2.20 1.49
CA PHE A 63 -1.04 1.10 0.68
C PHE A 63 -2.28 0.51 1.34
N ILE A 64 -3.42 0.69 0.68
CA ILE A 64 -4.70 0.11 1.12
C ILE A 64 -4.82 -1.27 0.50
N THR A 65 -4.56 -2.29 1.29
CA THR A 65 -4.51 -3.70 0.88
C THR A 65 -5.61 -4.54 1.51
N VAL A 66 -6.75 -3.91 1.76
CA VAL A 66 -7.99 -4.59 2.17
C VAL A 66 -8.65 -5.28 0.98
N PRO A 67 -9.62 -6.19 1.18
CA PRO A 67 -10.39 -6.76 0.09
C PRO A 67 -11.03 -5.68 -0.79
N ASP A 68 -11.17 -5.93 -2.09
CA ASP A 68 -11.64 -4.94 -3.08
C ASP A 68 -12.93 -4.23 -2.66
N GLY A 69 -13.89 -4.97 -2.12
CA GLY A 69 -15.16 -4.40 -1.65
C GLY A 69 -15.06 -3.49 -0.43
N GLN A 70 -13.89 -3.41 0.21
CA GLN A 70 -13.65 -2.57 1.38
C GLN A 70 -12.82 -1.32 1.07
N ILE A 71 -12.22 -1.23 -0.13
CA ILE A 71 -11.34 -0.10 -0.49
C ILE A 71 -12.10 1.23 -0.43
N SER A 72 -13.28 1.30 -1.04
CA SER A 72 -14.08 2.52 -1.02
C SER A 72 -14.51 2.92 0.39
N LYS A 73 -14.78 1.97 1.27
CA LYS A 73 -15.16 2.24 2.66
C LYS A 73 -14.00 2.80 3.47
N VAL A 74 -12.79 2.27 3.27
CA VAL A 74 -11.58 2.82 3.89
C VAL A 74 -11.34 4.25 3.40
N TRP A 75 -11.50 4.48 2.10
CA TRP A 75 -11.38 5.81 1.52
C TRP A 75 -12.42 6.78 2.06
N ASP A 76 -13.68 6.38 2.19
CA ASP A 76 -14.74 7.23 2.74
C ASP A 76 -14.42 7.71 4.16
N TYR A 77 -13.70 6.91 4.92
CA TYR A 77 -13.18 7.30 6.23
C TYR A 77 -11.97 8.23 6.10
N MET A 78 -10.97 7.83 5.30
CA MET A 78 -9.67 8.53 5.19
C MET A 78 -9.80 9.92 4.58
N LYS A 79 -10.71 10.13 3.62
CA LYS A 79 -10.86 11.42 2.93
C LYS A 79 -11.25 12.57 3.87
N ASN A 80 -11.74 12.27 5.07
CA ASN A 80 -12.07 13.25 6.10
C ASN A 80 -10.91 13.53 7.07
N LEU A 81 -9.78 12.86 6.90
CA LEU A 81 -8.58 13.03 7.70
C LEU A 81 -7.58 13.96 6.99
N ASP A 82 -6.46 14.23 7.63
CA ASP A 82 -5.37 15.02 7.03
C ASP A 82 -4.56 14.16 6.05
N ILE A 83 -5.05 14.11 4.81
CA ILE A 83 -4.43 13.36 3.70
C ILE A 83 -3.64 14.26 2.76
N LYS A 84 -3.51 15.53 3.05
CA LYS A 84 -2.80 16.49 2.20
C LYS A 84 -1.35 16.06 1.99
N ASN A 85 -0.92 16.07 0.72
CA ASN A 85 0.41 15.64 0.28
C ASN A 85 0.74 14.16 0.55
N LYS A 86 -0.25 13.35 0.89
CA LYS A 86 -0.06 11.90 1.04
C LYS A 86 -0.28 11.19 -0.30
N ASN A 87 0.49 10.12 -0.52
CA ASN A 87 0.25 9.20 -1.62
C ASN A 87 -0.66 8.06 -1.13
N ILE A 88 -1.80 7.90 -1.75
CA ILE A 88 -2.79 6.88 -1.38
C ILE A 88 -2.87 5.86 -2.52
N CYS A 89 -2.49 4.62 -2.23
CA CYS A 89 -2.39 3.54 -3.19
C CYS A 89 -3.33 2.39 -2.82
N HIS A 90 -3.88 1.69 -3.82
CA HIS A 90 -4.44 0.36 -3.63
C HIS A 90 -3.77 -0.63 -4.58
N CYS A 91 -3.97 -1.92 -4.33
CA CYS A 91 -3.32 -3.00 -5.10
C CYS A 91 -4.29 -3.90 -5.86
N SER A 92 -5.56 -3.50 -5.98
CA SER A 92 -6.55 -4.26 -6.76
C SER A 92 -6.25 -4.20 -8.26
N GLY A 93 -6.36 -5.33 -8.94
CA GLY A 93 -6.25 -5.39 -10.40
C GLY A 93 -7.55 -5.10 -11.15
N SER A 94 -8.66 -4.96 -10.44
CA SER A 94 -10.00 -4.75 -11.03
C SER A 94 -10.57 -3.36 -10.81
N ILE A 95 -9.87 -2.51 -10.06
CA ILE A 95 -10.30 -1.18 -9.64
C ILE A 95 -9.24 -0.16 -10.06
N SER A 96 -9.66 0.97 -10.67
CA SER A 96 -8.70 2.05 -10.98
C SER A 96 -8.49 2.97 -9.78
N SER A 97 -7.47 3.84 -9.87
CA SER A 97 -7.18 4.85 -8.86
C SER A 97 -8.36 5.79 -8.59
N THR A 98 -9.31 5.92 -9.54
CA THR A 98 -10.50 6.76 -9.40
C THR A 98 -11.47 6.31 -8.30
N VAL A 99 -11.27 5.13 -7.71
CA VAL A 99 -11.99 4.71 -6.49
C VAL A 99 -11.74 5.70 -5.34
N PHE A 100 -10.60 6.37 -5.35
CA PHE A 100 -10.28 7.45 -4.42
C PHE A 100 -10.87 8.76 -4.89
N PHE A 101 -12.18 8.76 -5.02
CA PHE A 101 -12.96 9.89 -5.54
C PHE A 101 -12.61 11.18 -4.79
N ASP A 102 -12.41 12.27 -5.55
CA ASP A 102 -12.09 13.61 -5.06
C ASP A 102 -10.71 13.74 -4.36
N GLY A 103 -9.88 12.69 -4.39
CA GLY A 103 -8.61 12.66 -3.66
C GLY A 103 -7.66 13.80 -4.03
N GLU A 104 -7.51 14.10 -5.31
CA GLU A 104 -6.63 15.18 -5.77
C GLU A 104 -7.14 16.56 -5.33
N ASN A 105 -8.45 16.79 -5.35
CA ASN A 105 -9.05 18.02 -4.87
C ASN A 105 -8.87 18.20 -3.35
N LEU A 106 -8.77 17.09 -2.63
CA LEU A 106 -8.49 17.07 -1.18
C LEU A 106 -6.98 17.18 -0.87
N GLY A 107 -6.15 17.28 -1.89
CA GLY A 107 -4.71 17.47 -1.76
C GLY A 107 -3.88 16.19 -1.65
N ALA A 108 -4.49 15.03 -1.84
CA ALA A 108 -3.79 13.74 -1.90
C ALA A 108 -3.40 13.38 -3.34
N ASN A 109 -2.42 12.50 -3.49
CA ASN A 109 -2.09 11.84 -4.75
C ASN A 109 -2.62 10.41 -4.71
N ILE A 110 -3.28 9.97 -5.76
CA ILE A 110 -4.03 8.70 -5.77
C ILE A 110 -3.48 7.76 -6.84
N TYR A 111 -3.31 6.47 -6.48
CA TYR A 111 -2.69 5.47 -7.36
C TYR A 111 -3.36 4.11 -7.27
N SER A 112 -3.34 3.40 -8.38
CA SER A 112 -3.47 1.95 -8.43
C SER A 112 -2.09 1.35 -8.70
N VAL A 113 -1.67 0.40 -7.87
CA VAL A 113 -0.36 -0.26 -7.91
C VAL A 113 -0.60 -1.77 -7.83
N HIS A 114 -0.78 -2.40 -8.98
CA HIS A 114 -1.20 -3.80 -9.02
C HIS A 114 -0.05 -4.73 -9.43
N PRO A 115 0.32 -5.70 -8.57
CA PRO A 115 1.24 -6.76 -8.95
C PRO A 115 0.54 -7.77 -9.87
N LEU A 116 1.07 -7.97 -11.08
CA LEU A 116 0.65 -9.04 -11.98
C LEU A 116 1.31 -10.35 -11.55
N TYR A 117 0.92 -10.83 -10.38
CA TYR A 117 1.44 -12.02 -9.73
C TYR A 117 0.43 -12.59 -8.74
N ALA A 118 0.26 -13.90 -8.75
CA ALA A 118 -0.64 -14.57 -7.79
C ALA A 118 0.02 -14.64 -6.41
N ILE A 119 -0.39 -13.78 -5.51
CA ILE A 119 0.07 -13.79 -4.11
C ILE A 119 -0.82 -14.76 -3.34
N SER A 120 -0.36 -16.01 -3.24
CA SER A 120 -1.13 -17.11 -2.64
C SER A 120 -0.73 -17.43 -1.19
N ASP A 121 0.52 -17.20 -0.83
CA ASP A 121 1.06 -17.44 0.50
C ASP A 121 1.69 -16.16 1.08
N LYS A 122 1.16 -15.69 2.20
CA LYS A 122 1.61 -14.43 2.81
C LYS A 122 3.07 -14.44 3.26
N CYS A 123 3.59 -15.61 3.66
CA CYS A 123 4.95 -15.74 4.18
C CYS A 123 5.99 -16.06 3.11
N GLU A 124 5.59 -16.60 1.96
CA GLU A 124 6.51 -17.08 0.93
C GLU A 124 6.46 -16.27 -0.38
N SER A 125 5.28 -15.73 -0.74
CA SER A 125 5.10 -15.06 -2.05
C SER A 125 6.01 -13.86 -2.24
N TRP A 126 6.39 -13.15 -1.18
CA TRP A 126 7.28 -12.01 -1.26
C TRP A 126 8.65 -12.34 -1.87
N LYS A 127 9.13 -13.57 -1.68
CA LYS A 127 10.41 -14.05 -2.23
C LYS A 127 10.43 -14.10 -3.75
N HIS A 128 9.27 -14.13 -4.37
CA HIS A 128 9.10 -14.26 -5.82
C HIS A 128 8.52 -13.02 -6.49
N LEU A 129 8.22 -11.97 -5.71
CA LEU A 129 7.66 -10.73 -6.25
C LEU A 129 8.62 -9.99 -7.19
N ASN A 130 9.92 -10.26 -7.14
CA ASN A 130 10.88 -9.76 -8.11
C ASN A 130 10.61 -10.22 -9.56
N LYS A 131 9.79 -11.26 -9.73
CA LYS A 131 9.36 -11.76 -11.05
C LYS A 131 8.07 -11.11 -11.54
N ALA A 132 7.38 -10.37 -10.67
CA ALA A 132 6.13 -9.71 -11.00
C ALA A 132 6.35 -8.51 -11.92
N TYR A 133 5.42 -8.29 -12.82
CA TYR A 133 5.22 -6.99 -13.43
C TYR A 133 4.30 -6.18 -12.51
N PHE A 134 4.49 -4.88 -12.46
CA PHE A 134 3.57 -3.99 -11.77
C PHE A 134 2.91 -3.05 -12.77
N THR A 135 1.60 -2.91 -12.70
CA THR A 135 0.90 -1.83 -13.37
C THR A 135 0.72 -0.69 -12.38
N VAL A 136 1.07 0.52 -12.80
CA VAL A 136 0.95 1.72 -11.94
C VAL A 136 0.26 2.82 -12.73
N GLU A 137 -0.83 3.32 -12.22
CA GLU A 137 -1.54 4.47 -12.79
C GLU A 137 -2.07 5.38 -11.68
N GLY A 138 -2.35 6.64 -11.99
CA GLY A 138 -2.91 7.60 -11.05
C GLY A 138 -2.44 9.03 -11.28
N SER A 139 -2.35 9.79 -10.20
CA SER A 139 -1.91 11.18 -10.20
C SER A 139 -0.54 11.35 -10.85
N ALA A 140 -0.35 12.45 -11.59
CA ALA A 140 0.94 12.75 -12.23
C ALA A 140 2.02 13.07 -11.20
N GLU A 141 1.65 13.71 -10.11
CA GLU A 141 2.55 14.04 -9.00
C GLU A 141 3.07 12.75 -8.36
N ASN A 142 4.37 12.67 -8.12
CA ASN A 142 5.05 11.51 -7.52
C ASN A 142 4.89 10.16 -8.25
N LEU A 143 4.31 10.12 -9.45
CA LEU A 143 4.11 8.87 -10.20
C LEU A 143 5.44 8.14 -10.45
N ASP A 144 6.47 8.90 -10.84
CA ASP A 144 7.80 8.34 -11.09
C ASP A 144 8.45 7.82 -9.81
N GLU A 145 8.20 8.45 -8.67
CA GLU A 145 8.67 7.96 -7.37
C GLU A 145 8.01 6.62 -7.02
N ILE A 146 6.67 6.53 -7.20
CA ILE A 146 5.93 5.28 -6.96
C ILE A 146 6.45 4.16 -7.87
N LYS A 147 6.66 4.43 -9.17
CA LYS A 147 7.22 3.45 -10.09
C LYS A 147 8.63 3.02 -9.70
N SER A 148 9.46 3.99 -9.32
CA SER A 148 10.89 3.77 -9.08
C SER A 148 11.17 2.80 -7.92
N ILE A 149 10.29 2.69 -6.92
CA ILE A 149 10.51 1.75 -5.81
C ILE A 149 10.46 0.29 -6.30
N PHE A 150 9.63 0.01 -7.29
CA PHE A 150 9.53 -1.33 -7.90
C PHE A 150 10.64 -1.55 -8.92
N GLU A 151 10.96 -0.55 -9.73
CA GLU A 151 12.05 -0.63 -10.71
C GLU A 151 13.41 -0.87 -10.03
N ARG A 152 13.69 -0.19 -8.93
CA ARG A 152 14.89 -0.43 -8.12
C ARG A 152 14.92 -1.82 -7.47
N ALA A 153 13.77 -2.41 -7.20
CA ALA A 153 13.65 -3.79 -6.74
C ALA A 153 13.81 -4.82 -7.88
N GLY A 154 13.97 -4.37 -9.13
CA GLY A 154 14.18 -5.23 -10.29
C GLY A 154 12.90 -5.58 -11.06
N ASN A 155 11.76 -5.00 -10.68
CA ASN A 155 10.50 -5.24 -11.38
C ASN A 155 10.41 -4.45 -12.69
N LYS A 156 9.63 -4.98 -13.63
CA LYS A 156 9.14 -4.22 -14.76
C LYS A 156 7.84 -3.52 -14.37
N VAL A 157 7.76 -2.23 -14.67
CA VAL A 157 6.59 -1.40 -14.38
C VAL A 157 5.97 -0.94 -15.71
N ILE A 158 4.66 -1.09 -15.79
CA ILE A 158 3.87 -0.74 -16.97
C ILE A 158 2.99 0.47 -16.66
#